data_055d9a0389f2fc38ad3df4fd36f103e6
#
_entry.id   055d9a0389f2fc38ad3df4fd36f103e6
#
_cell.length_a   1.000
_cell.length_b   1.000
_cell.length_c   1.000
_cell.angle_alpha   90.00
_cell.angle_beta   90.00
_cell.angle_gamma   90.00
#
_symmetry.space_group_name_H-M   'P 1'
#
loop_
_entity.id
_entity.type
_entity.pdbx_description
1 polymer ?
#
loop_
_entity_poly.entity_id
_entity_poly.type
_entity_poly.pdbx_seq_one_letter_code
_entity_poly.pdbx_strand_id
1 'polypeptide(L)'
;MNTQHDITVSGKPLNPPKPPAKPHMLLWIDTETAGLDPNQCELLEVGMQVTDLKAETRGDSLHLIVHPDNVRNWANHPEMLKAYEMHLANGLMLACAEAPKDTYDYQHTAWNIHEFLNDQLSQYTLHPAGTNVDFDLRQLDVHLSRHLNHPITEGLHHRKLDLTTLRLADQAIGRDPYQNHSGTHRVQDCIHRDINDYTAYLDIMRAGHQGTQS
;
A
#
# COMPACT_ATOMS: atom_id res chain seq x y z
N MET A 1 10.14 73.10 15.64
CA MET A 1 10.99 72.17 14.90
C MET A 1 10.83 70.78 15.53
N ASN A 2 9.97 69.93 14.92
CA ASN A 2 9.71 68.62 15.43
C ASN A 2 10.47 67.61 14.50
N THR A 3 11.52 67.04 15.05
CA THR A 3 12.26 65.97 14.34
C THR A 3 11.64 64.65 14.67
N GLN A 4 10.92 64.14 13.69
CA GLN A 4 10.34 62.81 13.70
C GLN A 4 11.46 61.80 13.34
N HIS A 5 11.85 60.95 14.30
CA HIS A 5 12.77 59.86 14.04
C HIS A 5 11.99 58.65 13.43
N ASP A 6 12.21 58.41 12.17
CA ASP A 6 11.77 57.16 11.50
C ASP A 6 12.62 56.00 12.00
N ILE A 7 12.00 55.10 12.78
CA ILE A 7 12.58 53.81 13.15
C ILE A 7 12.18 52.79 12.10
N THR A 8 13.05 52.56 11.13
CA THR A 8 12.92 51.41 10.19
C THR A 8 13.37 50.15 10.89
N VAL A 9 12.42 49.34 11.39
CA VAL A 9 12.70 47.98 11.86
C VAL A 9 12.74 47.03 10.65
N SER A 10 13.92 46.80 10.12
CA SER A 10 14.19 45.75 9.12
C SER A 10 14.37 44.42 9.84
N GLY A 11 13.27 43.79 10.22
CA GLY A 11 13.23 42.42 10.71
C GLY A 11 12.51 41.54 9.73
N LYS A 12 13.23 40.80 8.85
CA LYS A 12 12.65 39.60 8.21
C LYS A 12 12.19 38.66 9.31
N PRO A 13 10.95 38.16 9.29
CA PRO A 13 10.54 37.13 10.23
C PRO A 13 11.48 35.92 10.02
N LEU A 14 12.18 35.56 11.09
CA LEU A 14 12.96 34.32 11.14
C LEU A 14 11.95 33.18 11.04
N ASN A 15 11.78 32.61 9.84
CA ASN A 15 11.08 31.36 9.72
C ASN A 15 11.81 30.32 10.59
N PRO A 16 11.10 29.60 11.47
CA PRO A 16 11.74 28.55 12.24
C PRO A 16 12.44 27.58 11.30
N PRO A 17 13.58 27.00 11.67
CA PRO A 17 14.28 26.04 10.83
C PRO A 17 13.30 24.92 10.46
N LYS A 18 13.23 24.59 9.15
CA LYS A 18 12.40 23.51 8.67
C LYS A 18 12.84 22.22 9.37
N PRO A 19 11.93 21.43 9.95
CA PRO A 19 12.29 20.17 10.57
C PRO A 19 13.04 19.29 9.55
N PRO A 20 13.99 18.46 9.98
CA PRO A 20 14.71 17.56 9.10
C PRO A 20 13.72 16.70 8.29
N ALA A 21 14.02 16.51 7.01
CA ALA A 21 13.18 15.70 6.14
C ALA A 21 13.20 14.24 6.64
N LYS A 22 12.02 13.62 6.76
CA LYS A 22 11.91 12.19 7.11
C LYS A 22 12.52 11.33 6.00
N PRO A 23 13.15 10.19 6.33
CA PRO A 23 13.60 9.23 5.33
C PRO A 23 12.42 8.76 4.46
N HIS A 24 12.70 8.56 3.17
CA HIS A 24 11.72 8.01 2.24
C HIS A 24 11.76 6.49 2.27
N MET A 25 10.60 5.85 2.46
CA MET A 25 10.44 4.40 2.50
C MET A 25 9.33 3.98 1.53
N LEU A 26 9.34 2.71 1.11
CA LEU A 26 8.25 2.08 0.39
C LEU A 26 7.32 1.41 1.40
N LEU A 27 6.02 1.61 1.22
CA LEU A 27 4.97 0.87 1.90
C LEU A 27 4.33 -0.07 0.87
N TRP A 28 4.74 -1.33 0.88
CA TRP A 28 4.13 -2.39 0.08
C TRP A 28 2.76 -2.70 0.63
N ILE A 29 1.76 -2.69 -0.24
CA ILE A 29 0.35 -2.92 0.11
C ILE A 29 -0.21 -3.94 -0.87
N ASP A 30 -0.94 -4.91 -0.33
CA ASP A 30 -1.75 -5.85 -1.10
C ASP A 30 -3.03 -6.14 -0.33
N THR A 31 -4.14 -6.30 -1.05
CA THR A 31 -5.46 -6.59 -0.48
C THR A 31 -6.10 -7.75 -1.25
N GLU A 32 -6.65 -8.70 -0.51
CA GLU A 32 -7.51 -9.72 -1.08
C GLU A 32 -8.97 -9.35 -0.87
N THR A 33 -9.76 -9.49 -1.93
CA THR A 33 -11.15 -9.02 -1.96
C THR A 33 -12.07 -10.04 -2.64
N ALA A 34 -13.36 -9.96 -2.35
CA ALA A 34 -14.37 -10.79 -2.99
C ALA A 34 -14.70 -10.37 -4.44
N GLY A 35 -14.08 -9.31 -4.96
CA GLY A 35 -14.31 -8.80 -6.31
C GLY A 35 -13.59 -7.48 -6.58
N LEU A 36 -13.85 -6.86 -7.71
CA LEU A 36 -13.09 -5.67 -8.15
C LEU A 36 -13.69 -4.33 -7.70
N ASP A 37 -15.00 -4.26 -7.53
CA ASP A 37 -15.68 -3.01 -7.13
C ASP A 37 -15.86 -2.96 -5.61
N PRO A 38 -15.14 -2.06 -4.89
CA PRO A 38 -15.22 -1.98 -3.44
C PRO A 38 -16.61 -1.58 -2.89
N ASN A 39 -17.51 -1.09 -3.76
CA ASN A 39 -18.87 -0.80 -3.34
C ASN A 39 -19.80 -2.03 -3.38
N GLN A 40 -19.34 -3.13 -3.98
CA GLN A 40 -20.13 -4.35 -4.18
C GLN A 40 -19.48 -5.59 -3.58
N CYS A 41 -18.19 -5.57 -3.33
CA CYS A 41 -17.43 -6.70 -2.79
C CYS A 41 -16.87 -6.41 -1.39
N GLU A 42 -16.49 -7.46 -0.70
CA GLU A 42 -15.92 -7.41 0.64
C GLU A 42 -14.39 -7.41 0.59
N LEU A 43 -13.77 -6.72 1.56
CA LEU A 43 -12.34 -6.82 1.85
C LEU A 43 -12.11 -8.05 2.75
N LEU A 44 -11.14 -8.89 2.42
CA LEU A 44 -10.92 -10.19 3.07
C LEU A 44 -9.59 -10.29 3.80
N GLU A 45 -8.54 -9.69 3.24
CA GLU A 45 -7.20 -9.74 3.80
C GLU A 45 -6.47 -8.45 3.46
N VAL A 46 -5.63 -7.95 4.38
CA VAL A 46 -4.78 -6.77 4.17
C VAL A 46 -3.37 -7.11 4.59
N GLY A 47 -2.41 -6.85 3.70
CA GLY A 47 -0.99 -6.94 3.96
C GLY A 47 -0.31 -5.59 3.77
N MET A 48 0.63 -5.27 4.67
CA MET A 48 1.52 -4.12 4.54
C MET A 48 2.93 -4.50 4.99
N GLN A 49 3.94 -4.01 4.26
CA GLN A 49 5.35 -4.18 4.62
C GLN A 49 6.12 -2.90 4.30
N VAL A 50 6.83 -2.36 5.27
CA VAL A 50 7.74 -1.23 5.04
C VAL A 50 9.11 -1.74 4.61
N THR A 51 9.72 -1.07 3.59
CA THR A 51 11.11 -1.29 3.21
C THR A 51 11.79 0.05 2.89
N ASP A 52 13.11 0.06 2.84
CA ASP A 52 13.82 1.18 2.22
C ASP A 52 13.54 1.24 0.70
N LEU A 53 13.99 2.33 0.04
CA LEU A 53 13.80 2.50 -1.41
C LEU A 53 14.51 1.46 -2.28
N LYS A 54 15.41 0.67 -1.71
CA LYS A 54 16.12 -0.40 -2.41
C LYS A 54 15.49 -1.77 -2.18
N ALA A 55 14.49 -1.85 -1.29
CA ALA A 55 13.90 -3.08 -0.79
C ALA A 55 14.90 -4.04 -0.10
N GLU A 56 16.04 -3.52 0.35
CA GLU A 56 17.11 -4.27 1.02
C GLU A 56 16.84 -4.40 2.54
N THR A 57 16.38 -3.30 3.16
CA THR A 57 16.07 -3.28 4.60
C THR A 57 14.58 -3.40 4.79
N ARG A 58 14.16 -4.43 5.52
CA ARG A 58 12.75 -4.61 5.89
C ARG A 58 12.48 -3.94 7.23
N GLY A 59 11.47 -3.09 7.27
CA GLY A 59 10.90 -2.49 8.48
C GLY A 59 9.72 -3.30 9.01
N ASP A 60 8.80 -2.60 9.66
CA ASP A 60 7.61 -3.21 10.25
C ASP A 60 6.64 -3.71 9.18
N SER A 61 5.82 -4.68 9.57
CA SER A 61 4.78 -5.27 8.72
C SER A 61 3.48 -5.42 9.47
N LEU A 62 2.38 -5.42 8.72
CA LEU A 62 1.04 -5.69 9.21
C LEU A 62 0.40 -6.77 8.33
N HIS A 63 -0.30 -7.70 8.95
CA HIS A 63 -1.11 -8.70 8.27
C HIS A 63 -2.41 -8.90 9.04
N LEU A 64 -3.53 -8.69 8.37
CA LEU A 64 -4.86 -8.80 8.96
C LEU A 64 -5.77 -9.66 8.07
N ILE A 65 -6.41 -10.64 8.69
CA ILE A 65 -7.59 -11.30 8.12
C ILE A 65 -8.80 -10.45 8.50
N VAL A 66 -9.72 -10.25 7.60
CA VAL A 66 -10.93 -9.46 7.83
C VAL A 66 -12.12 -10.39 7.91
N HIS A 67 -12.95 -10.24 8.95
CA HIS A 67 -14.25 -10.92 9.02
C HIS A 67 -15.26 -10.10 8.23
N PRO A 68 -15.70 -10.54 7.04
CA PRO A 68 -16.59 -9.75 6.20
C PRO A 68 -18.00 -9.69 6.76
N ASP A 69 -18.65 -8.53 6.60
CA ASP A 69 -20.01 -8.32 7.13
C ASP A 69 -21.08 -9.15 6.42
N ASN A 70 -20.87 -9.51 5.14
CA ASN A 70 -21.93 -10.01 4.28
C ASN A 70 -21.52 -11.10 3.28
N VAL A 71 -20.98 -12.21 3.78
CA VAL A 71 -20.55 -13.37 2.95
C VAL A 71 -21.67 -13.95 2.05
N ARG A 72 -22.95 -13.71 2.41
CA ARG A 72 -24.10 -14.36 1.77
C ARG A 72 -24.46 -13.83 0.38
N ASN A 73 -24.00 -12.63 0.00
CA ASN A 73 -24.38 -12.02 -1.28
C ASN A 73 -23.50 -12.46 -2.47
N TRP A 74 -22.36 -13.09 -2.23
CA TRP A 74 -21.42 -13.46 -3.27
C TRP A 74 -21.95 -14.46 -4.30
N ALA A 75 -22.77 -15.42 -3.84
CA ALA A 75 -23.35 -16.44 -4.71
C ALA A 75 -24.29 -15.88 -5.80
N ASN A 76 -24.71 -14.63 -5.67
CA ASN A 76 -25.62 -13.98 -6.62
C ASN A 76 -24.87 -13.12 -7.68
N HIS A 77 -23.54 -13.02 -7.58
CA HIS A 77 -22.71 -12.20 -8.47
C HIS A 77 -21.68 -13.09 -9.18
N PRO A 78 -21.85 -13.39 -10.46
CA PRO A 78 -20.95 -14.28 -11.22
C PRO A 78 -19.47 -13.84 -11.18
N GLU A 79 -19.21 -12.54 -11.15
CA GLU A 79 -17.86 -11.97 -11.03
C GLU A 79 -17.22 -12.26 -9.67
N MET A 80 -18.00 -12.36 -8.61
CA MET A 80 -17.52 -12.69 -7.26
C MET A 80 -17.33 -14.21 -7.08
N LEU A 81 -18.01 -15.03 -7.87
CA LEU A 81 -17.90 -16.48 -7.80
C LEU A 81 -16.47 -16.94 -8.07
N LYS A 82 -15.79 -16.32 -9.04
CA LYS A 82 -14.41 -16.65 -9.38
C LYS A 82 -13.44 -16.31 -8.22
N ALA A 83 -13.62 -15.15 -7.60
CA ALA A 83 -12.84 -14.76 -6.41
C ALA A 83 -13.13 -15.71 -5.24
N TYR A 84 -14.38 -16.07 -5.02
CA TYR A 84 -14.80 -17.03 -4.00
C TYR A 84 -14.15 -18.40 -4.18
N GLU A 85 -14.19 -18.97 -5.40
CA GLU A 85 -13.55 -20.26 -5.73
C GLU A 85 -12.05 -20.23 -5.47
N MET A 86 -11.38 -19.14 -5.86
CA MET A 86 -9.96 -18.92 -5.64
C MET A 86 -9.63 -18.87 -4.15
N HIS A 87 -10.37 -18.06 -3.37
CA HIS A 87 -10.15 -17.90 -1.94
C HIS A 87 -10.59 -19.11 -1.11
N LEU A 88 -11.52 -19.91 -1.61
CA LEU A 88 -11.82 -21.20 -1.03
C LEU A 88 -10.66 -22.18 -1.20
N ALA A 89 -10.07 -22.22 -2.40
CA ALA A 89 -8.96 -23.10 -2.73
C ALA A 89 -7.67 -22.76 -1.97
N ASN A 90 -7.41 -21.47 -1.72
CA ASN A 90 -6.22 -21.01 -0.96
C ASN A 90 -6.44 -20.92 0.56
N GLY A 91 -7.61 -21.26 1.08
CA GLY A 91 -7.94 -21.30 2.50
C GLY A 91 -8.30 -19.94 3.11
N LEU A 92 -8.30 -18.83 2.34
CA LEU A 92 -8.64 -17.51 2.86
C LEU A 92 -10.09 -17.45 3.37
N MET A 93 -11.01 -18.07 2.63
CA MET A 93 -12.42 -18.13 3.05
C MET A 93 -12.62 -18.78 4.41
N LEU A 94 -11.87 -19.86 4.67
CA LEU A 94 -11.90 -20.52 5.97
C LEU A 94 -11.32 -19.62 7.07
N ALA A 95 -10.18 -18.97 6.80
CA ALA A 95 -9.57 -18.04 7.72
C ALA A 95 -10.50 -16.86 8.07
N CYS A 96 -11.20 -16.28 7.09
CA CYS A 96 -12.19 -15.24 7.32
C CYS A 96 -13.39 -15.73 8.16
N ALA A 97 -13.85 -16.95 7.93
CA ALA A 97 -14.98 -17.53 8.68
C ALA A 97 -14.61 -17.87 10.13
N GLU A 98 -13.37 -18.24 10.39
CA GLU A 98 -12.85 -18.57 11.72
C GLU A 98 -12.41 -17.33 12.51
N ALA A 99 -12.14 -16.21 11.83
CA ALA A 99 -11.75 -14.94 12.47
C ALA A 99 -12.89 -14.43 13.38
N PRO A 100 -12.64 -14.20 14.68
CA PRO A 100 -13.65 -13.67 15.58
C PRO A 100 -14.13 -12.29 15.13
N LYS A 101 -15.45 -12.13 14.93
CA LYS A 101 -16.04 -10.90 14.39
C LYS A 101 -15.77 -9.66 15.27
N ASP A 102 -15.73 -9.84 16.56
CA ASP A 102 -15.49 -8.78 17.55
C ASP A 102 -14.05 -8.28 17.61
N THR A 103 -13.15 -8.90 16.84
CA THR A 103 -11.72 -8.54 16.80
C THR A 103 -11.24 -8.25 15.37
N TYR A 104 -11.93 -8.81 14.35
CA TYR A 104 -11.50 -8.77 12.94
C TYR A 104 -12.52 -8.12 12.02
N ASP A 105 -13.50 -7.39 12.57
CA ASP A 105 -14.44 -6.60 11.78
C ASP A 105 -13.75 -5.38 11.12
N TYR A 106 -14.47 -4.68 10.27
CA TYR A 106 -13.95 -3.50 9.58
C TYR A 106 -13.51 -2.38 10.53
N GLN A 107 -14.16 -2.22 11.68
CA GLN A 107 -13.78 -1.19 12.64
C GLN A 107 -12.43 -1.48 13.28
N HIS A 108 -12.21 -2.69 13.77
CA HIS A 108 -10.93 -3.10 14.35
C HIS A 108 -9.82 -3.12 13.29
N THR A 109 -10.13 -3.59 12.08
CA THR A 109 -9.21 -3.55 10.94
C THR A 109 -8.78 -2.11 10.63
N ALA A 110 -9.72 -1.17 10.56
CA ALA A 110 -9.43 0.24 10.32
C ALA A 110 -8.52 0.83 11.41
N TRP A 111 -8.80 0.56 12.68
CA TRP A 111 -7.99 1.03 13.80
C TRP A 111 -6.58 0.46 13.78
N ASN A 112 -6.40 -0.83 13.54
CA ASN A 112 -5.09 -1.47 13.49
C ASN A 112 -4.23 -0.89 12.36
N ILE A 113 -4.81 -0.68 11.17
CA ILE A 113 -4.10 -0.06 10.06
C ILE A 113 -3.78 1.40 10.35
N HIS A 114 -4.72 2.14 10.94
CA HIS A 114 -4.49 3.54 11.32
C HIS A 114 -3.35 3.69 12.33
N GLU A 115 -3.29 2.88 13.37
CA GLU A 115 -2.20 2.88 14.34
C GLU A 115 -0.86 2.54 13.69
N PHE A 116 -0.82 1.48 12.87
CA PHE A 116 0.36 1.12 12.11
C PHE A 116 0.84 2.26 11.21
N LEU A 117 -0.05 2.84 10.41
CA LEU A 117 0.32 3.94 9.51
C LEU A 117 0.77 5.18 10.27
N ASN A 118 0.13 5.55 11.37
CA ASN A 118 0.53 6.70 12.18
C ASN A 118 1.93 6.53 12.78
N ASP A 119 2.24 5.34 13.29
CA ASP A 119 3.58 5.04 13.79
C ASP A 119 4.62 5.19 12.69
N GLN A 120 4.40 4.57 11.54
CA GLN A 120 5.32 4.64 10.42
C GLN A 120 5.43 6.05 9.81
N LEU A 121 4.31 6.76 9.67
CA LEU A 121 4.29 8.15 9.19
C LEU A 121 4.95 9.13 10.17
N SER A 122 5.00 8.80 11.46
CA SER A 122 5.74 9.61 12.44
C SER A 122 7.24 9.66 12.13
N GLN A 123 7.79 8.59 11.56
CA GLN A 123 9.20 8.36 11.33
C GLN A 123 9.61 8.57 9.87
N TYR A 124 8.74 8.23 8.91
CA TYR A 124 9.05 8.11 7.49
C TYR A 124 8.12 8.92 6.58
N THR A 125 8.59 9.18 5.36
CA THR A 125 7.75 9.56 4.22
C THR A 125 7.45 8.28 3.44
N LEU A 126 6.21 7.78 3.53
CA LEU A 126 5.80 6.49 2.96
C LEU A 126 5.30 6.66 1.53
N HIS A 127 5.92 5.94 0.60
CA HIS A 127 5.48 5.81 -0.78
C HIS A 127 4.71 4.49 -0.95
N PRO A 128 3.41 4.52 -1.30
CA PRO A 128 2.70 3.28 -1.62
C PRO A 128 3.40 2.52 -2.75
N ALA A 129 3.53 1.20 -2.58
CA ALA A 129 4.19 0.31 -3.51
C ALA A 129 3.41 -1.01 -3.66
N GLY A 130 3.40 -1.58 -4.86
CA GLY A 130 2.70 -2.84 -5.14
C GLY A 130 2.38 -3.02 -6.62
N THR A 131 1.59 -4.04 -6.92
CA THR A 131 1.03 -4.27 -8.27
C THR A 131 -0.34 -3.64 -8.38
N ASN A 132 -0.52 -2.64 -9.24
CA ASN A 132 -1.78 -1.90 -9.37
C ASN A 132 -2.22 -1.30 -8.03
N VAL A 133 -1.29 -0.68 -7.32
CA VAL A 133 -1.46 -0.23 -5.92
C VAL A 133 -2.62 0.76 -5.71
N ASP A 134 -3.10 1.43 -6.76
CA ASP A 134 -4.29 2.27 -6.70
C ASP A 134 -5.57 1.48 -6.43
N PHE A 135 -5.62 0.21 -6.85
CA PHE A 135 -6.70 -0.70 -6.51
C PHE A 135 -6.75 -0.93 -4.99
N ASP A 136 -5.61 -1.27 -4.39
CA ASP A 136 -5.52 -1.55 -2.96
C ASP A 136 -5.86 -0.33 -2.11
N LEU A 137 -5.30 0.82 -2.45
CA LEU A 137 -5.60 2.08 -1.77
C LEU A 137 -7.10 2.42 -1.82
N ARG A 138 -7.74 2.19 -2.97
CA ARG A 138 -9.18 2.40 -3.13
C ARG A 138 -10.01 1.40 -2.29
N GLN A 139 -9.61 0.13 -2.24
CA GLN A 139 -10.26 -0.87 -1.39
C GLN A 139 -10.20 -0.45 0.08
N LEU A 140 -9.02 -0.07 0.56
CA LEU A 140 -8.84 0.40 1.93
C LEU A 140 -9.70 1.63 2.23
N ASP A 141 -9.68 2.66 1.37
CA ASP A 141 -10.43 3.88 1.62
C ASP A 141 -11.94 3.66 1.64
N VAL A 142 -12.48 2.89 0.70
CA VAL A 142 -13.94 2.66 0.62
C VAL A 142 -14.44 1.83 1.80
N HIS A 143 -13.71 0.77 2.17
CA HIS A 143 -14.15 -0.12 3.25
C HIS A 143 -13.91 0.44 4.65
N LEU A 144 -12.80 1.16 4.86
CA LEU A 144 -12.29 1.42 6.20
C LEU A 144 -12.38 2.88 6.65
N SER A 145 -12.31 3.87 5.73
CA SER A 145 -12.28 5.30 6.10
C SER A 145 -13.53 5.76 6.86
N ARG A 146 -14.68 5.15 6.60
CA ARG A 146 -15.93 5.44 7.34
C ARG A 146 -15.85 5.20 8.86
N HIS A 147 -14.91 4.36 9.29
CA HIS A 147 -14.70 4.05 10.71
C HIS A 147 -13.75 5.02 11.41
N LEU A 148 -13.06 5.88 10.66
CA LEU A 148 -12.04 6.81 11.15
C LEU A 148 -12.43 8.29 10.99
N ASN A 149 -13.48 8.61 10.25
CA ASN A 149 -13.90 9.97 9.86
C ASN A 149 -12.87 10.73 8.99
N HIS A 150 -11.91 10.04 8.39
CA HIS A 150 -10.94 10.55 7.42
C HIS A 150 -10.45 9.41 6.52
N PRO A 151 -9.86 9.69 5.34
CA PRO A 151 -9.26 8.64 4.50
C PRO A 151 -8.19 7.87 5.26
N ILE A 152 -8.24 6.53 5.21
CA ILE A 152 -7.23 5.70 5.88
C ILE A 152 -5.86 5.85 5.22
N THR A 153 -5.82 6.24 3.94
CA THR A 153 -4.60 6.50 3.19
C THR A 153 -4.05 7.91 3.37
N GLU A 154 -4.67 8.71 4.28
CA GLU A 154 -4.22 10.08 4.57
C GLU A 154 -2.77 10.09 5.08
N GLY A 155 -1.98 11.03 4.57
CA GLY A 155 -0.56 11.16 4.92
C GLY A 155 0.40 10.34 4.05
N LEU A 156 -0.08 9.38 3.27
CA LEU A 156 0.75 8.67 2.30
C LEU A 156 1.21 9.61 1.18
N HIS A 157 2.42 9.38 0.69
CA HIS A 157 3.00 10.23 -0.34
C HIS A 157 2.28 10.00 -1.70
N HIS A 158 2.05 11.09 -2.45
CA HIS A 158 1.38 11.03 -3.76
C HIS A 158 2.16 10.29 -4.86
N ARG A 159 3.49 10.16 -4.73
CA ARG A 159 4.32 9.37 -5.65
C ARG A 159 4.31 7.93 -5.20
N LYS A 160 3.95 7.04 -6.11
CA LYS A 160 3.79 5.61 -5.88
C LYS A 160 4.78 4.81 -6.70
N LEU A 161 5.12 3.64 -6.25
CA LEU A 161 5.83 2.62 -7.02
C LEU A 161 4.82 1.57 -7.48
N ASP A 162 4.39 1.65 -8.74
CA ASP A 162 3.49 0.64 -9.33
C ASP A 162 4.27 -0.29 -10.25
N LEU A 163 4.39 -1.55 -9.85
CA LEU A 163 5.10 -2.58 -10.63
C LEU A 163 4.43 -2.89 -11.97
N THR A 164 3.15 -2.61 -12.11
CA THR A 164 2.45 -2.76 -13.40
C THR A 164 3.14 -1.94 -14.49
N THR A 165 3.62 -0.73 -14.15
CA THR A 165 4.34 0.13 -15.08
C THR A 165 5.65 -0.50 -15.54
N LEU A 166 6.42 -1.12 -14.64
CA LEU A 166 7.68 -1.79 -14.97
C LEU A 166 7.43 -3.04 -15.81
N ARG A 167 6.40 -3.84 -15.45
CA ARG A 167 6.01 -5.04 -16.20
C ARG A 167 5.51 -4.71 -17.62
N LEU A 168 4.77 -3.63 -17.80
CA LEU A 168 4.37 -3.17 -19.14
C LEU A 168 5.59 -2.74 -19.97
N ALA A 169 6.58 -2.09 -19.39
CA ALA A 169 7.82 -1.75 -20.07
C ALA A 169 8.62 -3.01 -20.49
N ASP A 170 8.67 -4.02 -19.63
CA ASP A 170 9.29 -5.32 -19.95
C ASP A 170 8.59 -6.03 -21.12
N GLN A 171 7.25 -6.07 -21.12
CA GLN A 171 6.47 -6.61 -22.23
C GLN A 171 6.76 -5.88 -23.56
N ALA A 172 6.91 -4.55 -23.50
CA ALA A 172 7.18 -3.74 -24.68
C ALA A 172 8.54 -4.10 -25.35
N ILE A 173 9.50 -4.63 -24.59
CA ILE A 173 10.80 -5.10 -25.11
C ILE A 173 10.85 -6.62 -25.32
N GLY A 174 9.69 -7.30 -25.26
CA GLY A 174 9.55 -8.72 -25.58
C GLY A 174 9.89 -9.69 -24.43
N ARG A 175 9.96 -9.22 -23.19
CA ARG A 175 10.08 -10.09 -22.01
C ARG A 175 8.71 -10.54 -21.51
N ASP A 176 8.67 -11.65 -20.78
CA ASP A 176 7.49 -12.09 -20.04
C ASP A 176 7.69 -11.87 -18.53
N PRO A 177 7.18 -10.77 -17.97
CA PRO A 177 7.35 -10.46 -16.54
C PRO A 177 6.50 -11.33 -15.61
N TYR A 178 5.61 -12.18 -16.17
CA TYR A 178 4.70 -13.03 -15.39
C TYR A 178 5.09 -14.51 -15.42
N GLN A 179 6.15 -14.88 -16.14
CA GLN A 179 6.52 -16.28 -16.40
C GLN A 179 6.72 -17.13 -15.13
N ASN A 180 7.07 -16.52 -13.99
CA ASN A 180 7.31 -17.19 -12.71
C ASN A 180 6.25 -16.87 -11.65
N HIS A 181 5.15 -16.24 -12.03
CA HIS A 181 4.09 -15.89 -11.09
C HIS A 181 3.21 -17.10 -10.80
N SER A 182 3.52 -17.86 -9.77
CA SER A 182 2.57 -18.81 -9.16
C SER A 182 1.82 -18.06 -8.06
N GLY A 183 0.55 -17.74 -8.30
CA GLY A 183 -0.21 -16.95 -7.34
C GLY A 183 -0.92 -17.83 -6.33
N THR A 184 -0.56 -17.78 -5.06
CA THR A 184 -1.41 -18.29 -3.98
C THR A 184 -2.58 -17.35 -3.70
N HIS A 185 -2.50 -16.10 -4.21
CA HIS A 185 -3.45 -15.04 -3.89
C HIS A 185 -3.67 -14.91 -2.38
N ARG A 186 -2.56 -14.70 -1.66
CA ARG A 186 -2.50 -14.31 -0.26
C ARG A 186 -1.58 -13.10 -0.17
N VAL A 187 -1.97 -12.10 0.60
CA VAL A 187 -1.28 -10.80 0.65
C VAL A 187 0.22 -10.90 0.93
N GLN A 188 0.64 -11.82 1.82
CA GLN A 188 2.05 -11.99 2.14
C GLN A 188 2.87 -12.50 0.95
N ASP A 189 2.32 -13.46 0.20
CA ASP A 189 2.99 -14.04 -0.97
C ASP A 189 3.05 -13.01 -2.11
N CYS A 190 1.97 -12.23 -2.30
CA CYS A 190 1.91 -11.14 -3.27
C CYS A 190 2.93 -10.06 -2.96
N ILE A 191 3.02 -9.59 -1.72
CA ILE A 191 4.00 -8.59 -1.29
C ILE A 191 5.43 -9.13 -1.45
N HIS A 192 5.71 -10.37 -1.04
CA HIS A 192 7.04 -10.95 -1.21
C HIS A 192 7.44 -11.07 -2.69
N ARG A 193 6.53 -11.49 -3.56
CA ARG A 193 6.73 -11.52 -4.99
C ARG A 193 7.05 -10.14 -5.54
N ASP A 194 6.26 -9.13 -5.18
CA ASP A 194 6.41 -7.76 -5.65
C ASP A 194 7.75 -7.14 -5.20
N ILE A 195 8.18 -7.39 -3.98
CA ILE A 195 9.51 -6.99 -3.48
C ILE A 195 10.63 -7.65 -4.28
N ASN A 196 10.51 -8.95 -4.56
CA ASN A 196 11.51 -9.69 -5.33
C ASN A 196 11.58 -9.20 -6.79
N ASP A 197 10.43 -8.98 -7.43
CA ASP A 197 10.37 -8.43 -8.79
C ASP A 197 11.01 -7.04 -8.85
N TYR A 198 10.68 -6.16 -7.89
CA TYR A 198 11.27 -4.83 -7.83
C TYR A 198 12.79 -4.88 -7.67
N THR A 199 13.29 -5.75 -6.79
CA THR A 199 14.73 -5.94 -6.61
C THR A 199 15.41 -6.38 -7.91
N ALA A 200 14.79 -7.32 -8.65
CA ALA A 200 15.28 -7.75 -9.96
C ALA A 200 15.29 -6.59 -10.99
N TYR A 201 14.26 -5.75 -11.01
CA TYR A 201 14.26 -4.54 -11.86
C TYR A 201 15.36 -3.55 -11.49
N LEU A 202 15.63 -3.34 -10.21
CA LEU A 202 16.74 -2.49 -9.78
C LEU A 202 18.10 -3.03 -10.26
N ASP A 203 18.30 -4.34 -10.22
CA ASP A 203 19.56 -4.95 -10.68
C ASP A 203 19.74 -4.80 -12.20
N ILE A 204 18.67 -4.94 -12.98
CA ILE A 204 18.70 -4.66 -14.43
C ILE A 204 19.07 -3.19 -14.70
N MET A 205 18.47 -2.25 -13.98
CA MET A 205 18.76 -0.81 -14.13
C MET A 205 20.20 -0.48 -13.74
N ARG A 206 20.73 -1.07 -12.66
CA ARG A 206 22.12 -0.90 -12.21
C ARG A 206 23.11 -1.43 -13.26
N ALA A 207 22.85 -2.61 -13.82
CA ALA A 207 23.69 -3.20 -14.86
C ALA A 207 23.70 -2.34 -16.14
N GLY A 208 22.56 -1.82 -16.58
CA GLY A 208 22.45 -0.92 -17.72
C GLY A 208 23.20 0.40 -17.51
N HIS A 209 23.21 0.95 -16.30
CA HIS A 209 23.93 2.18 -15.98
C HIS A 209 25.45 2.00 -16.01
N GLN A 210 25.97 0.86 -15.58
CA GLN A 210 27.42 0.57 -15.63
C GLN A 210 27.92 0.38 -17.05
N GLY A 211 27.12 -0.21 -17.94
CA GLY A 211 27.46 -0.41 -19.35
C GLY A 211 27.53 0.87 -20.19
N THR A 212 26.97 1.99 -19.73
CA THR A 212 27.01 3.29 -20.42
C THR A 212 28.17 4.18 -20.01
N GLN A 213 28.98 3.79 -19.02
CA GLN A 213 30.15 4.53 -18.55
C GLN A 213 31.50 3.96 -19.08
N SER A 214 31.46 2.91 -19.86
CA SER A 214 32.61 2.29 -20.52
C SER A 214 32.65 2.66 -22.01
#